data_fb940b027eefb0d9d96d2e0a7eccdccb
#
_entry.id   fb940b027eefb0d9d96d2e0a7eccdccb
#
_cell.length_a   1.000
_cell.length_b   1.000
_cell.length_c   1.000
_cell.angle_alpha   90.00
_cell.angle_beta   90.00
_cell.angle_gamma   90.00
#
_symmetry.space_group_name_H-M   'P 1'
#
loop_
_entity.id
_entity.type
_entity.pdbx_description
1 polymer ?
#
loop_
_entity_poly.entity_id
_entity_poly.type
_entity_poly.pdbx_seq_one_letter_code
_entity_poly.pdbx_strand_id
1 'polypeptide(L)'
;MLTASIVSYHHRISEIKQVMDCVLAGPVEKLYVIDNSLDDRLRELECVSDRVHYIHSVNRGYGAGHNIAIQEAMDLGATYHVVVNPDIYFETGVLEKLVSFMNLHKNVGQIMPKVYYPNGELQYLCKLIPTPFDLMFKRFLPSSIVERRMIKFQLRFTKYNKIMNVPYLSGCFMFFRISALQDIGLFDERFFMYPEDIDITRRMHEKYMTIFFPEVSIVHAHAAASKTNKRMLKIHILNMIK
;
A
#
# COMPACT_ATOMS: atom_id res chain seq x y z
N MET A 1 1.64 17.22 -10.30
CA MET A 1 0.99 16.03 -10.87
C MET A 1 0.95 14.92 -9.83
N LEU A 2 -0.24 14.32 -9.63
CA LEU A 2 -0.48 13.13 -8.83
C LEU A 2 -0.85 11.97 -9.77
N THR A 3 -0.18 10.84 -9.64
CA THR A 3 -0.49 9.60 -10.33
C THR A 3 -0.89 8.50 -9.34
N ALA A 4 -1.54 7.45 -9.82
CA ALA A 4 -1.96 6.32 -8.99
C ALA A 4 -1.72 4.99 -9.70
N SER A 5 -1.60 3.91 -8.94
CA SER A 5 -1.54 2.54 -9.47
C SER A 5 -2.38 1.55 -8.66
N ILE A 6 -3.05 0.66 -9.39
CA ILE A 6 -3.76 -0.50 -8.89
C ILE A 6 -3.16 -1.73 -9.57
N VAL A 7 -2.70 -2.70 -8.80
CA VAL A 7 -2.23 -4.00 -9.31
C VAL A 7 -3.32 -5.04 -9.12
N SER A 8 -3.73 -5.69 -10.19
CA SER A 8 -4.78 -6.70 -10.22
C SER A 8 -4.22 -8.09 -10.54
N TYR A 9 -4.83 -9.12 -9.94
CA TYR A 9 -4.61 -10.51 -10.30
C TYR A 9 -5.92 -11.30 -10.10
N HIS A 10 -6.58 -11.65 -11.20
CA HIS A 10 -7.88 -12.35 -11.23
C HIS A 10 -9.05 -11.64 -10.51
N HIS A 11 -8.98 -10.31 -10.36
CA HIS A 11 -10.12 -9.54 -9.85
C HIS A 11 -11.23 -9.42 -10.91
N ARG A 12 -12.46 -9.23 -10.45
CA ARG A 12 -13.60 -8.91 -11.31
C ARG A 12 -13.53 -7.43 -11.73
N ILE A 13 -14.04 -7.12 -12.90
CA ILE A 13 -14.13 -5.75 -13.42
C ILE A 13 -14.82 -4.81 -12.42
N SER A 14 -15.92 -5.26 -11.79
CA SER A 14 -16.66 -4.47 -10.80
C SER A 14 -15.84 -4.11 -9.56
N GLU A 15 -14.94 -4.98 -9.13
CA GLU A 15 -14.05 -4.73 -7.98
C GLU A 15 -13.04 -3.64 -8.31
N ILE A 16 -12.40 -3.73 -9.48
CA ILE A 16 -11.43 -2.72 -9.93
C ILE A 16 -12.12 -1.40 -10.21
N LYS A 17 -13.30 -1.41 -10.86
CA LYS A 17 -14.06 -0.19 -11.14
C LYS A 17 -14.41 0.56 -9.86
N GLN A 18 -14.78 -0.12 -8.79
CA GLN A 18 -15.13 0.51 -7.52
C GLN A 18 -13.95 1.29 -6.90
N VAL A 19 -12.74 0.74 -6.88
CA VAL A 19 -11.57 1.47 -6.39
C VAL A 19 -11.14 2.57 -7.37
N MET A 20 -11.27 2.36 -8.69
CA MET A 20 -11.01 3.38 -9.70
C MET A 20 -11.91 4.60 -9.50
N ASP A 21 -13.21 4.41 -9.24
CA ASP A 21 -14.14 5.50 -8.99
C ASP A 21 -13.71 6.37 -7.80
N CYS A 22 -13.23 5.75 -6.71
CA CYS A 22 -12.67 6.48 -5.56
C CYS A 22 -11.41 7.28 -5.94
N VAL A 23 -10.49 6.68 -6.70
CA VAL A 23 -9.23 7.33 -7.10
C VAL A 23 -9.48 8.47 -8.10
N LEU A 24 -10.35 8.24 -9.07
CA LEU A 24 -10.67 9.22 -10.14
C LEU A 24 -11.54 10.38 -9.64
N ALA A 25 -12.24 10.23 -8.52
CA ALA A 25 -12.94 11.31 -7.84
C ALA A 25 -11.98 12.35 -7.22
N GLY A 26 -10.72 12.00 -7.02
CA GLY A 26 -9.66 12.87 -6.52
C GLY A 26 -8.82 13.52 -7.63
N PRO A 27 -7.77 14.27 -7.25
CA PRO A 27 -6.92 15.04 -8.16
C PRO A 27 -5.87 14.18 -8.88
N VAL A 28 -6.18 12.91 -9.16
CA VAL A 28 -5.30 11.99 -9.89
C VAL A 28 -5.36 12.32 -11.38
N GLU A 29 -4.21 12.63 -11.97
CA GLU A 29 -4.09 12.98 -13.39
C GLU A 29 -3.85 11.74 -14.27
N LYS A 30 -3.24 10.68 -13.73
CA LYS A 30 -3.11 9.38 -14.38
C LYS A 30 -3.28 8.23 -13.39
N LEU A 31 -4.10 7.26 -13.76
CA LEU A 31 -4.34 6.02 -13.03
C LEU A 31 -3.88 4.83 -13.88
N TYR A 32 -2.89 4.10 -13.39
CA TYR A 32 -2.39 2.88 -14.02
C TYR A 32 -3.08 1.66 -13.41
N VAL A 33 -3.74 0.87 -14.25
CA VAL A 33 -4.30 -0.44 -13.90
C VAL A 33 -3.36 -1.51 -14.45
N ILE A 34 -2.55 -2.10 -13.59
CA ILE A 34 -1.59 -3.15 -13.94
C ILE A 34 -2.27 -4.50 -13.74
N ASP A 35 -2.55 -5.20 -14.82
CA ASP A 35 -3.21 -6.50 -14.78
C ASP A 35 -2.20 -7.62 -14.96
N ASN A 36 -1.97 -8.36 -13.89
CA ASN A 36 -1.08 -9.51 -13.84
C ASN A 36 -1.83 -10.85 -14.11
N SER A 37 -3.08 -10.80 -14.53
CA SER A 37 -3.89 -11.99 -14.86
C SER A 37 -3.41 -12.68 -16.13
N LEU A 38 -3.86 -13.89 -16.38
CA LEU A 38 -3.53 -14.64 -17.62
C LEU A 38 -4.28 -14.12 -18.85
N ASP A 39 -5.41 -13.45 -18.63
CA ASP A 39 -6.22 -12.81 -19.66
C ASP A 39 -6.22 -11.29 -19.47
N ASP A 40 -6.71 -10.55 -20.46
CA ASP A 40 -6.74 -9.09 -20.48
C ASP A 40 -8.17 -8.53 -20.35
N ARG A 41 -9.06 -9.25 -19.66
CA ARG A 41 -10.47 -8.86 -19.48
C ARG A 41 -10.67 -7.47 -18.86
N LEU A 42 -9.69 -6.98 -18.11
CA LEU A 42 -9.74 -5.65 -17.51
C LEU A 42 -9.37 -4.52 -18.48
N ARG A 43 -8.99 -4.84 -19.73
CA ARG A 43 -8.64 -3.83 -20.76
C ARG A 43 -9.78 -2.85 -21.05
N GLU A 44 -11.03 -3.31 -20.93
CA GLU A 44 -12.19 -2.43 -21.12
C GLU A 44 -12.25 -1.26 -20.14
N LEU A 45 -11.56 -1.36 -18.99
CA LEU A 45 -11.50 -0.27 -17.99
C LEU A 45 -10.76 0.96 -18.49
N GLU A 46 -9.91 0.85 -19.50
CA GLU A 46 -9.24 1.98 -20.14
C GLU A 46 -10.24 2.96 -20.78
N CYS A 47 -11.40 2.46 -21.21
CA CYS A 47 -12.45 3.29 -21.79
C CYS A 47 -13.27 4.08 -20.76
N VAL A 48 -13.06 3.87 -19.45
CA VAL A 48 -13.83 4.56 -18.38
C VAL A 48 -13.46 6.05 -18.30
N SER A 49 -12.19 6.39 -18.55
CA SER A 49 -11.68 7.76 -18.50
C SER A 49 -10.37 7.88 -19.28
N ASP A 50 -10.10 9.01 -19.91
CA ASP A 50 -8.83 9.38 -20.54
C ASP A 50 -7.64 9.41 -19.55
N ARG A 51 -7.92 9.46 -18.26
CA ARG A 51 -6.92 9.36 -17.18
C ARG A 51 -6.49 7.91 -16.86
N VAL A 52 -7.21 6.91 -17.37
CA VAL A 52 -6.93 5.49 -17.10
C VAL A 52 -5.98 4.93 -18.15
N HIS A 53 -4.94 4.26 -17.70
CA HIS A 53 -3.97 3.55 -18.52
C HIS A 53 -3.91 2.08 -18.09
N TYR A 54 -4.36 1.18 -18.97
CA TYR A 54 -4.32 -0.26 -18.74
C TYR A 54 -3.01 -0.84 -19.24
N ILE A 55 -2.35 -1.63 -18.39
CA ILE A 55 -1.11 -2.35 -18.74
C ILE A 55 -1.26 -3.82 -18.34
N HIS A 56 -1.27 -4.71 -19.33
CA HIS A 56 -1.21 -6.15 -19.11
C HIS A 56 0.24 -6.59 -18.93
N SER A 57 0.55 -7.29 -17.86
CA SER A 57 1.92 -7.67 -17.51
C SER A 57 2.00 -9.09 -16.97
N VAL A 58 3.16 -9.72 -17.17
CA VAL A 58 3.45 -10.99 -16.51
C VAL A 58 3.49 -10.81 -14.99
N ASN A 59 2.85 -11.72 -14.26
CA ASN A 59 2.81 -11.65 -12.80
C ASN A 59 4.19 -11.91 -12.18
N ARG A 60 4.92 -10.84 -11.89
CA ARG A 60 6.20 -10.84 -11.17
C ARG A 60 6.05 -10.48 -9.68
N GLY A 61 4.81 -10.30 -9.21
CA GLY A 61 4.48 -9.97 -7.84
C GLY A 61 3.93 -8.55 -7.67
N TYR A 62 3.52 -8.25 -6.44
CA TYR A 62 2.86 -7.00 -6.08
C TYR A 62 3.75 -5.77 -6.35
N GLY A 63 4.93 -5.74 -5.75
CA GLY A 63 5.86 -4.62 -5.89
C GLY A 63 6.31 -4.41 -7.34
N ALA A 64 6.60 -5.50 -8.07
CA ALA A 64 6.99 -5.43 -9.48
C ALA A 64 5.89 -4.82 -10.37
N GLY A 65 4.61 -5.13 -10.11
CA GLY A 65 3.50 -4.50 -10.80
C GLY A 65 3.44 -2.99 -10.55
N HIS A 66 3.54 -2.56 -9.30
CA HIS A 66 3.56 -1.14 -8.96
C HIS A 66 4.79 -0.41 -9.50
N ASN A 67 5.94 -1.08 -9.59
CA ASN A 67 7.16 -0.49 -10.16
C ASN A 67 6.98 -0.04 -11.61
N ILE A 68 6.20 -0.77 -12.42
CA ILE A 68 5.87 -0.37 -13.80
C ILE A 68 5.22 1.02 -13.79
N ALA A 69 4.19 1.20 -12.98
CA ALA A 69 3.46 2.45 -12.88
C ALA A 69 4.27 3.59 -12.25
N ILE A 70 5.10 3.28 -11.24
CA ILE A 70 5.95 4.28 -10.58
C ILE A 70 7.03 4.76 -11.55
N GLN A 71 7.61 3.89 -12.37
CA GLN A 71 8.58 4.28 -13.39
C GLN A 71 7.96 5.22 -14.42
N GLU A 72 6.78 4.89 -14.94
CA GLU A 72 6.01 5.78 -15.83
C GLU A 72 5.73 7.14 -15.17
N ALA A 73 5.38 7.14 -13.88
CA ALA A 73 5.15 8.37 -13.12
C ALA A 73 6.43 9.22 -12.99
N MET A 74 7.59 8.58 -12.80
CA MET A 74 8.89 9.26 -12.77
C MET A 74 9.23 9.87 -14.13
N ASP A 75 9.03 9.15 -15.21
CA ASP A 75 9.33 9.59 -16.58
C ASP A 75 8.43 10.77 -16.99
N LEU A 76 7.20 10.83 -16.46
CA LEU A 76 6.29 11.96 -16.64
C LEU A 76 6.59 13.15 -15.73
N GLY A 77 7.56 13.05 -14.81
CA GLY A 77 7.86 14.10 -13.83
C GLY A 77 6.77 14.30 -12.78
N ALA A 78 6.05 13.24 -12.40
CA ALA A 78 5.05 13.32 -11.35
C ALA A 78 5.68 13.78 -10.02
N THR A 79 4.90 14.48 -9.20
CA THR A 79 5.33 14.92 -7.86
C THR A 79 5.04 13.84 -6.83
N TYR A 80 3.89 13.19 -6.97
CA TYR A 80 3.39 12.16 -6.05
C TYR A 80 2.84 10.96 -6.82
N HIS A 81 2.94 9.81 -6.20
CA HIS A 81 2.32 8.57 -6.65
C HIS A 81 1.62 7.86 -5.50
N VAL A 82 0.39 7.39 -5.73
CA VAL A 82 -0.33 6.58 -4.75
C VAL A 82 -0.50 5.14 -5.22
N VAL A 83 -0.02 4.21 -4.41
CA VAL A 83 -0.24 2.76 -4.54
C VAL A 83 -1.52 2.42 -3.79
N VAL A 84 -2.48 1.78 -4.45
CA VAL A 84 -3.79 1.46 -3.88
C VAL A 84 -4.14 0.01 -4.16
N ASN A 85 -4.52 -0.74 -3.12
CA ASN A 85 -5.05 -2.10 -3.30
C ASN A 85 -6.44 -2.08 -3.95
N PRO A 86 -6.80 -3.15 -4.69
CA PRO A 86 -8.11 -3.29 -5.33
C PRO A 86 -9.33 -3.26 -4.39
N ASP A 87 -9.14 -3.53 -3.12
CA ASP A 87 -10.16 -3.61 -2.08
C ASP A 87 -10.14 -2.41 -1.11
N ILE A 88 -9.63 -1.27 -1.58
CA ILE A 88 -9.62 0.01 -0.86
C ILE A 88 -10.76 0.91 -1.35
N TYR A 89 -11.43 1.57 -0.40
CA TYR A 89 -12.49 2.54 -0.65
C TYR A 89 -12.28 3.78 0.22
N PHE A 90 -12.53 4.96 -0.35
CA PHE A 90 -12.44 6.23 0.36
C PHE A 90 -13.29 7.31 -0.29
N GLU A 91 -13.62 8.32 0.47
CA GLU A 91 -14.44 9.45 0.02
C GLU A 91 -13.60 10.53 -0.68
N THR A 92 -14.26 11.38 -1.43
CA THR A 92 -13.66 12.58 -2.01
C THR A 92 -13.03 13.46 -0.93
N GLY A 93 -11.92 14.12 -1.24
CA GLY A 93 -11.18 14.98 -0.32
C GLY A 93 -10.05 14.28 0.43
N VAL A 94 -9.98 12.95 0.42
CA VAL A 94 -8.87 12.21 1.07
C VAL A 94 -7.54 12.51 0.38
N LEU A 95 -7.47 12.35 -0.94
CA LEU A 95 -6.23 12.57 -1.70
C LEU A 95 -5.79 14.04 -1.67
N GLU A 96 -6.73 14.98 -1.74
CA GLU A 96 -6.47 16.42 -1.65
C GLU A 96 -5.81 16.80 -0.33
N LYS A 97 -6.29 16.26 0.80
CA LYS A 97 -5.70 16.48 2.12
C LYS A 97 -4.30 15.89 2.22
N LEU A 98 -4.08 14.69 1.65
CA LEU A 98 -2.75 14.07 1.61
C LEU A 98 -1.78 14.90 0.77
N VAL A 99 -2.18 15.37 -0.42
CA VAL A 99 -1.39 16.28 -1.26
C VAL A 99 -1.05 17.57 -0.51
N SER A 100 -2.03 18.18 0.15
CA SER A 100 -1.85 19.42 0.91
C SER A 100 -0.84 19.23 2.04
N PHE A 101 -0.97 18.15 2.81
CA PHE A 101 -0.01 17.81 3.86
C PHE A 101 1.40 17.60 3.31
N MET A 102 1.55 16.82 2.24
CA MET A 102 2.85 16.57 1.61
C MET A 102 3.49 17.85 1.04
N ASN A 103 2.68 18.79 0.53
CA ASN A 103 3.17 20.07 0.03
C ASN A 103 3.79 20.93 1.15
N LEU A 104 3.21 20.90 2.35
CA LEU A 104 3.70 21.63 3.52
C LEU A 104 4.91 20.97 4.20
N HIS A 105 5.05 19.63 4.07
CA HIS A 105 6.07 18.85 4.76
C HIS A 105 7.04 18.18 3.77
N LYS A 106 8.06 18.92 3.32
CA LYS A 106 8.97 18.46 2.25
C LYS A 106 9.85 17.27 2.64
N ASN A 107 10.06 17.04 3.93
CA ASN A 107 10.82 15.92 4.48
C ASN A 107 10.00 14.61 4.61
N VAL A 108 8.71 14.64 4.27
CA VAL A 108 7.86 13.44 4.25
C VAL A 108 8.01 12.73 2.91
N GLY A 109 8.43 11.46 2.94
CA GLY A 109 8.57 10.60 1.75
C GLY A 109 7.36 9.70 1.52
N GLN A 110 6.69 9.27 2.60
CA GLN A 110 5.53 8.39 2.55
C GLN A 110 4.48 8.79 3.58
N ILE A 111 3.21 8.64 3.20
CA ILE A 111 2.08 8.88 4.11
C ILE A 111 1.01 7.81 3.92
N MET A 112 0.39 7.39 5.02
CA MET A 112 -0.73 6.46 5.06
C MET A 112 -1.86 7.04 5.92
N PRO A 113 -3.12 7.04 5.45
CA PRO A 113 -4.29 7.45 6.23
C PRO A 113 -4.66 6.43 7.31
N LYS A 114 -5.65 6.76 8.13
CA LYS A 114 -6.29 5.82 9.03
C LYS A 114 -7.10 4.79 8.24
N VAL A 115 -6.99 3.52 8.60
CA VAL A 115 -7.63 2.42 7.85
C VAL A 115 -8.64 1.69 8.73
N TYR A 116 -9.84 1.51 8.21
CA TYR A 116 -10.90 0.75 8.87
C TYR A 116 -11.27 -0.51 8.09
N TYR A 117 -11.81 -1.49 8.79
CA TYR A 117 -12.57 -2.58 8.17
C TYR A 117 -13.95 -2.09 7.73
N PRO A 118 -14.66 -2.81 6.82
CA PRO A 118 -16.03 -2.45 6.43
C PRO A 118 -17.03 -2.39 7.60
N ASN A 119 -16.76 -3.11 8.69
CA ASN A 119 -17.56 -3.10 9.91
C ASN A 119 -17.27 -1.90 10.83
N GLY A 120 -16.39 -0.98 10.41
CA GLY A 120 -15.98 0.21 11.18
C GLY A 120 -14.89 -0.03 12.22
N GLU A 121 -14.38 -1.26 12.37
CA GLU A 121 -13.26 -1.52 13.27
C GLU A 121 -11.94 -1.00 12.68
N LEU A 122 -11.07 -0.47 13.57
CA LEU A 122 -9.76 0.06 13.17
C LEU A 122 -8.80 -1.08 12.80
N GLN A 123 -8.14 -0.93 11.64
CA GLN A 123 -7.01 -1.77 11.26
C GLN A 123 -5.70 -1.20 11.81
N TYR A 124 -4.99 -1.99 12.62
CA TYR A 124 -3.70 -1.58 13.20
C TYR A 124 -2.55 -1.86 12.21
N LEU A 125 -2.38 -0.96 11.24
CA LEU A 125 -1.45 -1.11 10.12
C LEU A 125 -0.15 -0.33 10.26
N CYS A 126 -0.02 0.48 11.32
CA CYS A 126 1.24 1.12 11.71
C CYS A 126 1.99 0.21 12.66
N LYS A 127 3.24 -0.12 12.35
CA LYS A 127 3.99 -1.11 13.11
C LYS A 127 5.43 -0.68 13.33
N LEU A 128 6.05 -1.23 14.34
CA LEU A 128 7.50 -1.22 14.46
C LEU A 128 8.12 -2.17 13.43
N ILE A 129 9.42 -2.06 13.18
CA ILE A 129 10.12 -3.03 12.34
C ILE A 129 10.01 -4.40 13.02
N PRO A 130 9.55 -5.45 12.33
CA PRO A 130 9.38 -6.75 12.92
C PRO A 130 10.75 -7.36 13.27
N THR A 131 10.84 -7.94 14.45
CA THR A 131 11.99 -8.76 14.83
C THR A 131 11.75 -10.21 14.40
N PRO A 132 12.81 -11.05 14.31
CA PRO A 132 12.63 -12.48 14.05
C PRO A 132 11.64 -13.14 15.01
N PHE A 133 11.57 -12.63 16.26
CA PHE A 133 10.61 -13.07 17.24
C PHE A 133 9.15 -12.77 16.84
N ASP A 134 8.86 -11.60 16.30
CA ASP A 134 7.51 -11.20 15.87
C ASP A 134 7.05 -12.03 14.67
N LEU A 135 7.97 -12.50 13.86
CA LEU A 135 7.71 -13.26 12.65
C LEU A 135 7.55 -14.76 12.92
N MET A 136 8.43 -15.35 13.74
CA MET A 136 8.54 -16.80 13.90
C MET A 136 7.92 -17.35 15.19
N PHE A 137 8.11 -16.67 16.32
CA PHE A 137 7.75 -17.22 17.63
C PHE A 137 6.32 -16.96 18.08
N LYS A 138 5.60 -16.06 17.43
CA LYS A 138 4.20 -15.75 17.73
C LYS A 138 3.31 -17.00 17.83
N ARG A 139 3.62 -18.05 17.05
CA ARG A 139 2.82 -19.27 16.96
C ARG A 139 3.00 -20.21 18.16
N PHE A 140 4.08 -20.04 18.94
CA PHE A 140 4.46 -20.96 20.02
C PHE A 140 4.29 -20.38 21.42
N LEU A 141 3.80 -19.14 21.53
CA LEU A 141 3.68 -18.45 22.81
C LEU A 141 2.23 -18.39 23.30
N PRO A 142 2.04 -18.31 24.64
CA PRO A 142 0.75 -18.05 25.25
C PRO A 142 0.10 -16.77 24.69
N SER A 143 -1.22 -16.81 24.50
CA SER A 143 -1.98 -15.70 23.89
C SER A 143 -1.80 -14.36 24.61
N SER A 144 -1.68 -14.38 25.95
CA SER A 144 -1.48 -13.16 26.76
C SER A 144 -0.13 -12.49 26.49
N ILE A 145 0.93 -13.26 26.27
CA ILE A 145 2.27 -12.72 25.93
C ILE A 145 2.23 -12.15 24.51
N VAL A 146 1.62 -12.90 23.58
CA VAL A 146 1.44 -12.46 22.20
C VAL A 146 0.65 -11.15 22.14
N GLU A 147 -0.46 -11.02 22.88
CA GLU A 147 -1.30 -9.83 22.86
C GLU A 147 -0.56 -8.60 23.38
N ARG A 148 0.13 -8.69 24.52
CA ARG A 148 0.95 -7.58 25.06
C ARG A 148 1.99 -7.11 24.05
N ARG A 149 2.66 -8.05 23.37
CA ARG A 149 3.66 -7.74 22.36
C ARG A 149 3.03 -7.11 21.12
N MET A 150 1.86 -7.61 20.67
CA MET A 150 1.12 -7.05 19.54
C MET A 150 0.61 -5.63 19.81
N ILE A 151 0.18 -5.31 21.03
CA ILE A 151 -0.18 -3.93 21.42
C ILE A 151 1.01 -2.98 21.19
N LYS A 152 2.22 -3.38 21.60
CA LYS A 152 3.44 -2.58 21.38
C LYS A 152 3.84 -2.55 19.90
N PHE A 153 3.90 -3.71 19.25
CA PHE A 153 4.33 -3.86 17.85
C PHE A 153 3.44 -3.08 16.89
N GLN A 154 2.12 -3.10 17.10
CA GLN A 154 1.12 -2.39 16.29
C GLN A 154 0.83 -0.98 16.81
N LEU A 155 1.58 -0.47 17.78
CA LEU A 155 1.40 0.86 18.37
C LEU A 155 -0.05 1.13 18.85
N ARG A 156 -0.80 0.10 19.29
CA ARG A 156 -2.21 0.23 19.69
C ARG A 156 -2.42 1.17 20.86
N PHE A 157 -1.43 1.33 21.73
CA PHE A 157 -1.44 2.24 22.87
C PHE A 157 -1.59 3.73 22.47
N THR A 158 -1.27 4.07 21.19
CA THR A 158 -1.42 5.44 20.65
C THR A 158 -2.86 5.78 20.30
N LYS A 159 -3.78 4.79 20.31
CA LYS A 159 -5.19 4.91 19.90
C LYS A 159 -5.37 5.41 18.45
N TYR A 160 -4.30 5.55 17.68
CA TYR A 160 -4.31 6.01 16.28
C TYR A 160 -5.05 7.35 16.07
N ASN A 161 -4.89 8.29 17.00
CA ASN A 161 -5.56 9.59 16.97
C ASN A 161 -4.62 10.78 16.77
N LYS A 162 -3.33 10.53 16.56
CA LYS A 162 -2.29 11.55 16.33
C LYS A 162 -1.43 11.18 15.14
N ILE A 163 -0.87 12.20 14.49
CA ILE A 163 0.16 12.02 13.47
C ILE A 163 1.36 11.33 14.10
N MET A 164 1.87 10.30 13.43
CA MET A 164 3.02 9.52 13.91
C MET A 164 4.02 9.30 12.78
N ASN A 165 5.31 9.42 13.09
CA ASN A 165 6.37 8.95 12.21
C ASN A 165 6.65 7.48 12.56
N VAL A 166 6.41 6.55 11.63
CA VAL A 166 6.32 5.11 11.89
C VAL A 166 7.20 4.34 10.91
N PRO A 167 8.10 3.46 11.37
CA PRO A 167 9.08 2.79 10.50
C PRO A 167 8.48 1.72 9.57
N TYR A 168 7.22 1.30 9.80
CA TYR A 168 6.53 0.37 8.94
C TYR A 168 5.05 0.74 8.79
N LEU A 169 4.66 1.10 7.58
CA LEU A 169 3.29 1.34 7.11
C LEU A 169 2.89 0.23 6.12
N SER A 170 1.66 -0.25 6.22
CA SER A 170 1.18 -1.36 5.36
C SER A 170 1.09 -0.96 3.89
N GLY A 171 1.33 -1.94 3.02
CA GLY A 171 1.28 -1.80 1.57
C GLY A 171 -0.10 -1.56 0.96
N CYS A 172 -1.19 -1.70 1.72
CA CYS A 172 -2.54 -1.60 1.15
C CYS A 172 -2.88 -0.21 0.57
N PHE A 173 -2.25 0.85 1.10
CA PHE A 173 -2.32 2.22 0.61
C PHE A 173 -1.02 2.95 0.95
N MET A 174 -0.26 3.36 -0.06
CA MET A 174 1.02 4.03 0.12
C MET A 174 1.08 5.27 -0.77
N PHE A 175 1.03 6.45 -0.15
CA PHE A 175 1.15 7.72 -0.86
C PHE A 175 2.60 8.19 -0.79
N PHE A 176 3.29 8.22 -1.92
CA PHE A 176 4.72 8.50 -2.03
C PHE A 176 5.02 9.87 -2.62
N ARG A 177 6.13 10.46 -2.18
CA ARG A 177 6.85 11.51 -2.90
C ARG A 177 7.78 10.86 -3.92
N ILE A 178 7.65 11.22 -5.21
CA ILE A 178 8.45 10.64 -6.30
C ILE A 178 9.95 10.91 -6.09
N SER A 179 10.34 12.13 -5.72
CA SER A 179 11.77 12.43 -5.48
C SER A 179 12.39 11.59 -4.33
N ALA A 180 11.59 11.19 -3.35
CA ALA A 180 12.05 10.28 -2.31
C ALA A 180 12.21 8.85 -2.83
N LEU A 181 11.30 8.36 -3.70
CA LEU A 181 11.46 7.06 -4.37
C LEU A 181 12.68 7.02 -5.29
N GLN A 182 12.97 8.12 -6.00
CA GLN A 182 14.19 8.24 -6.82
C GLN A 182 15.47 8.09 -5.98
N ASP A 183 15.47 8.61 -4.75
CA ASP A 183 16.62 8.55 -3.85
C ASP A 183 16.78 7.19 -3.14
N ILE A 184 15.70 6.53 -2.76
CA ILE A 184 15.75 5.25 -2.03
C ILE A 184 15.61 4.00 -2.92
N GLY A 185 15.19 4.17 -4.17
CA GLY A 185 14.82 3.09 -5.10
C GLY A 185 13.38 2.60 -4.93
N LEU A 186 12.94 1.78 -5.87
CA LEU A 186 11.60 1.23 -5.99
C LEU A 186 11.39 0.01 -5.08
N PHE A 187 10.25 -0.68 -5.22
CA PHE A 187 10.04 -1.97 -4.58
C PHE A 187 11.09 -2.99 -5.03
N ASP A 188 11.60 -3.77 -4.09
CA ASP A 188 12.54 -4.84 -4.38
C ASP A 188 11.79 -6.04 -5.00
N GLU A 189 12.00 -6.26 -6.29
CA GLU A 189 11.32 -7.30 -7.07
C GLU A 189 11.73 -8.73 -6.72
N ARG A 190 12.72 -8.91 -5.82
CA ARG A 190 13.02 -10.22 -5.25
C ARG A 190 11.87 -10.74 -4.37
N PHE A 191 11.05 -9.83 -3.85
CA PHE A 191 9.85 -10.16 -3.08
C PHE A 191 8.64 -10.25 -4.01
N PHE A 192 8.18 -11.47 -4.26
CA PHE A 192 6.96 -11.66 -5.05
C PHE A 192 5.72 -11.07 -4.34
N MET A 193 5.60 -11.30 -3.04
CA MET A 193 4.55 -10.77 -2.17
C MET A 193 4.98 -10.99 -0.71
N TYR A 194 4.82 -9.94 0.14
CA TYR A 194 5.35 -9.92 1.50
C TYR A 194 6.88 -10.17 1.55
N PRO A 195 7.73 -9.42 2.14
CA PRO A 195 7.55 -8.17 2.89
C PRO A 195 8.02 -6.91 2.12
N GLU A 196 7.68 -6.76 0.86
CA GLU A 196 8.10 -5.62 0.01
C GLU A 196 7.68 -4.26 0.59
N ASP A 197 6.52 -4.21 1.29
CA ASP A 197 6.02 -3.01 1.96
C ASP A 197 6.86 -2.66 3.21
N ILE A 198 7.35 -3.67 3.91
CA ILE A 198 8.27 -3.49 5.05
C ILE A 198 9.59 -2.92 4.54
N ASP A 199 10.16 -3.51 3.47
CA ASP A 199 11.44 -3.10 2.92
C ASP A 199 11.41 -1.65 2.42
N ILE A 200 10.45 -1.30 1.56
CA ILE A 200 10.39 0.04 0.99
C ILE A 200 10.10 1.10 2.07
N THR A 201 9.20 0.80 3.04
CA THR A 201 8.93 1.75 4.13
C THR A 201 10.15 1.92 5.03
N ARG A 202 10.90 0.85 5.32
CA ARG A 202 12.13 0.90 6.11
C ARG A 202 13.19 1.77 5.43
N ARG A 203 13.47 1.54 4.13
CA ARG A 203 14.41 2.37 3.35
C ARG A 203 13.96 3.83 3.28
N MET A 204 12.65 4.06 3.14
CA MET A 204 12.08 5.40 3.18
C MET A 204 12.30 6.06 4.54
N HIS A 205 12.06 5.33 5.64
CA HIS A 205 12.18 5.84 7.00
C HIS A 205 13.62 6.18 7.43
N GLU A 206 14.62 5.59 6.77
CA GLU A 206 16.03 5.89 7.02
C GLU A 206 16.43 7.31 6.55
N LYS A 207 15.73 7.87 5.54
CA LYS A 207 16.07 9.17 4.95
C LYS A 207 14.95 10.22 5.06
N TYR A 208 13.71 9.78 5.13
CA TYR A 208 12.51 10.61 5.11
C TYR A 208 11.56 10.24 6.24
N MET A 209 10.63 11.11 6.55
CA MET A 209 9.54 10.77 7.46
C MET A 209 8.51 9.88 6.75
N THR A 210 8.05 8.84 7.45
CA THR A 210 6.99 7.93 7.03
C THR A 210 5.80 8.12 7.96
N ILE A 211 4.78 8.83 7.48
CA ILE A 211 3.75 9.42 8.33
C ILE A 211 2.46 8.60 8.30
N PHE A 212 1.98 8.26 9.49
CA PHE A 212 0.57 7.94 9.69
C PHE A 212 -0.22 9.22 9.91
N PHE A 213 -1.25 9.45 9.08
CA PHE A 213 -2.06 10.67 9.05
C PHE A 213 -3.53 10.37 9.37
N PRO A 214 -3.97 10.55 10.64
CA PRO A 214 -5.30 10.13 11.09
C PRO A 214 -6.45 11.09 10.74
N GLU A 215 -6.16 12.25 10.12
CA GLU A 215 -7.17 13.26 9.79
C GLU A 215 -8.05 12.86 8.59
N VAL A 216 -7.61 11.87 7.83
CA VAL A 216 -8.39 11.21 6.80
C VAL A 216 -8.39 9.71 7.00
N SER A 217 -9.42 9.05 6.50
CA SER A 217 -9.57 7.61 6.62
C SER A 217 -10.00 6.94 5.32
N ILE A 218 -9.64 5.68 5.21
CA ILE A 218 -10.02 4.79 4.11
C ILE A 218 -10.58 3.49 4.69
N VAL A 219 -11.34 2.76 3.89
CA VAL A 219 -11.83 1.42 4.21
C VAL A 219 -11.05 0.39 3.39
N HIS A 220 -10.59 -0.69 4.02
CA HIS A 220 -9.89 -1.79 3.39
C HIS A 220 -10.63 -3.10 3.67
N ALA A 221 -11.20 -3.72 2.64
CA ALA A 221 -12.03 -4.91 2.79
C ALA A 221 -11.25 -6.18 3.18
N HIS A 222 -9.94 -6.16 3.05
CA HIS A 222 -8.93 -7.14 3.48
C HIS A 222 -9.33 -8.61 3.36
N ALA A 223 -9.10 -9.21 2.22
CA ALA A 223 -9.41 -10.62 1.94
C ALA A 223 -8.54 -11.65 2.72
N ALA A 224 -7.54 -11.22 3.51
CA ALA A 224 -6.63 -12.06 4.33
C ALA A 224 -6.10 -13.32 3.61
N ALA A 225 -5.81 -13.23 2.32
CA ALA A 225 -5.47 -14.36 1.44
C ALA A 225 -4.32 -15.26 1.98
N SER A 226 -3.38 -14.70 2.75
CA SER A 226 -2.28 -15.47 3.35
C SER A 226 -2.72 -16.42 4.48
N LYS A 227 -3.88 -16.19 5.09
CA LYS A 227 -4.40 -17.06 6.17
C LYS A 227 -5.06 -18.33 5.61
N THR A 228 -5.58 -18.27 4.41
CA THR A 228 -6.37 -19.36 3.79
C THR A 228 -5.59 -20.14 2.72
N ASN A 229 -4.53 -19.57 2.14
CA ASN A 229 -3.80 -20.19 1.02
C ASN A 229 -2.40 -20.65 1.45
N LYS A 230 -2.18 -21.98 1.48
CA LYS A 230 -0.88 -22.60 1.83
C LYS A 230 0.28 -22.15 0.93
N ARG A 231 0.02 -21.89 -0.37
CA ARG A 231 1.03 -21.38 -1.31
C ARG A 231 1.50 -19.99 -0.92
N MET A 232 0.57 -19.11 -0.56
CA MET A 232 0.87 -17.76 -0.09
C MET A 232 1.64 -17.76 1.23
N LEU A 233 1.30 -18.67 2.15
CA LEU A 233 2.05 -18.85 3.40
C LEU A 233 3.49 -19.28 3.13
N LYS A 234 3.72 -20.22 2.18
CA LYS A 234 5.08 -20.66 1.79
C LYS A 234 5.89 -19.50 1.20
N ILE A 235 5.28 -18.71 0.30
CA ILE A 235 5.91 -17.52 -0.29
C ILE A 235 6.29 -16.52 0.81
N HIS A 236 5.39 -16.25 1.75
CA HIS A 236 5.65 -15.35 2.87
C HIS A 236 6.85 -15.81 3.72
N ILE A 237 6.90 -17.10 4.08
CA ILE A 237 8.02 -17.65 4.86
C ILE A 237 9.35 -17.56 4.08
N LEU A 238 9.35 -17.93 2.79
CA LEU A 238 10.57 -17.88 1.98
C LEU A 238 11.09 -16.45 1.76
N ASN A 239 10.19 -15.48 1.61
CA ASN A 239 10.59 -14.08 1.46
C ASN A 239 11.08 -13.45 2.77
N MET A 240 10.68 -13.96 3.94
CA MET A 240 11.21 -13.48 5.22
C MET A 240 12.66 -13.93 5.52
N ILE A 241 13.20 -14.86 4.75
CA ILE A 241 14.58 -15.37 4.91
C ILE A 241 15.55 -14.64 3.97
N LYS A 242 15.05 -13.95 2.97
CA LYS A 242 15.82 -13.10 2.03
C LYS A 242 16.21 -11.76 2.65
#